data_01e4381a0ae3fec3af62b1154ce32fdb
#
_entry.id   01e4381a0ae3fec3af62b1154ce32fdb
#
_cell.length_a   1.000
_cell.length_b   1.000
_cell.length_c   1.000
_cell.angle_alpha   90.00
_cell.angle_beta   90.00
_cell.angle_gamma   90.00
#
_symmetry.space_group_name_H-M   'P 1'
#
loop_
_entity.id
_entity.type
_entity.pdbx_description
1 polymer ?
#
loop_
_entity_poly.entity_id
_entity_poly.type
_entity_poly.pdbx_seq_one_letter_code
_entity_poly.pdbx_strand_id
1 'polypeptide(L)'
;MRNSKRIPICLKLLFQNKILYHFLGTDTSGWAKKLHENWDLIEKEWLKSPDQRFGQLLSNLGLVPKDIKDYIWNIEEDDWLIKNGYCNIEDIKFWGINYYKNGKQRKTTKFKLLKNLDVDHIKNIIKFFEDQNMLHKLNKDYLEYFNKKINDGK
;
A
#
# COMPACT_ATOMS: atom_id res chain seq x y z
N MET A 1 10.49 -3.66 6.17
CA MET A 1 9.66 -2.64 6.86
C MET A 1 8.72 -1.96 5.88
N ARG A 2 7.43 -1.96 6.19
CA ARG A 2 6.45 -1.35 5.30
C ARG A 2 6.51 0.18 5.39
N ASN A 3 6.38 0.83 4.24
CA ASN A 3 6.49 2.28 4.15
C ASN A 3 5.29 2.99 4.80
N SER A 4 5.55 3.83 5.81
CA SER A 4 4.52 4.60 6.51
C SER A 4 3.78 5.62 5.63
N LYS A 5 4.39 6.06 4.51
CA LYS A 5 3.76 7.01 3.58
C LYS A 5 2.49 6.46 2.93
N ARG A 6 2.31 5.14 2.91
CA ARG A 6 1.09 4.50 2.39
C ARG A 6 -0.12 4.71 3.30
N ILE A 7 0.11 4.94 4.60
CA ILE A 7 -0.96 4.99 5.61
C ILE A 7 -2.00 6.07 5.33
N PRO A 8 -1.63 7.33 5.07
CA PRO A 8 -2.63 8.35 4.73
C PRO A 8 -3.44 8.02 3.48
N ILE A 9 -2.81 7.40 2.48
CA ILE A 9 -3.48 6.99 1.24
C ILE A 9 -4.50 5.90 1.52
N CYS A 10 -4.09 4.86 2.27
CA CYS A 10 -4.98 3.77 2.66
C CYS A 10 -6.18 4.26 3.47
N LEU A 11 -5.94 5.13 4.45
CA LEU A 11 -7.01 5.67 5.30
C LEU A 11 -7.99 6.51 4.50
N LYS A 12 -7.50 7.36 3.60
CA LYS A 12 -8.36 8.18 2.74
C LYS A 12 -9.30 7.32 1.89
N LEU A 13 -8.82 6.19 1.39
CA LEU A 13 -9.63 5.25 0.60
C LEU A 13 -10.57 4.43 1.48
N LEU A 14 -10.04 3.78 2.52
CA LEU A 14 -10.81 2.87 3.39
C LEU A 14 -11.96 3.58 4.10
N PHE A 15 -11.81 4.85 4.47
CA PHE A 15 -12.83 5.60 5.20
C PHE A 15 -13.89 6.24 4.29
N GLN A 16 -13.88 5.94 3.00
CA GLN A 16 -15.05 6.21 2.14
C GLN A 16 -16.14 5.19 2.50
N ASN A 17 -17.35 5.65 2.76
CA ASN A 17 -18.42 4.89 3.40
C ASN A 17 -18.58 3.45 2.92
N LYS A 18 -18.77 3.24 1.61
CA LYS A 18 -19.02 1.91 1.05
C LYS A 18 -17.80 1.00 1.11
N ILE A 19 -16.59 1.57 1.02
CA ILE A 19 -15.35 0.80 1.02
C ILE A 19 -15.12 0.19 2.39
N LEU A 20 -15.31 0.96 3.45
CA LEU A 20 -15.14 0.47 4.81
C LEU A 20 -16.12 -0.65 5.14
N TYR A 21 -17.40 -0.51 4.75
CA TYR A 21 -18.39 -1.59 4.91
C TYR A 21 -17.98 -2.86 4.20
N HIS A 22 -17.54 -2.74 2.96
CA HIS A 22 -17.06 -3.89 2.18
C HIS A 22 -15.86 -4.54 2.85
N PHE A 23 -14.90 -3.74 3.33
CA PHE A 23 -13.71 -4.25 4.02
C PHE A 23 -14.09 -5.05 5.27
N LEU A 24 -15.04 -4.54 6.06
CA LEU A 24 -15.48 -5.20 7.29
C LEU A 24 -16.36 -6.44 7.04
N GLY A 25 -16.92 -6.59 5.84
CA GLY A 25 -17.61 -7.80 5.38
C GLY A 25 -19.03 -7.98 5.87
N THR A 26 -19.59 -7.05 6.65
CA THR A 26 -20.96 -7.13 7.20
C THR A 26 -21.64 -5.77 7.20
N ASP A 27 -22.96 -5.74 7.48
CA ASP A 27 -23.63 -4.47 7.80
C ASP A 27 -23.14 -3.99 9.16
N THR A 28 -22.17 -3.11 9.11
CA THR A 28 -21.42 -2.64 10.29
C THR A 28 -21.57 -1.14 10.49
N SER A 29 -22.75 -0.58 10.19
CA SER A 29 -23.00 0.86 10.26
C SER A 29 -22.52 1.48 11.59
N GLY A 30 -22.82 0.84 12.72
CA GLY A 30 -22.39 1.29 14.04
C GLY A 30 -20.87 1.25 14.22
N TRP A 31 -20.22 0.19 13.71
CA TRP A 31 -18.77 0.05 13.78
C TRP A 31 -18.06 1.01 12.83
N ALA A 32 -18.57 1.16 11.61
CA ALA A 32 -18.01 2.11 10.64
C ALA A 32 -18.06 3.55 11.20
N LYS A 33 -19.18 3.93 11.82
CA LYS A 33 -19.29 5.22 12.51
C LYS A 33 -18.26 5.38 13.61
N LYS A 34 -18.07 4.36 14.44
CA LYS A 34 -17.07 4.35 15.51
C LYS A 34 -15.65 4.52 14.95
N LEU A 35 -15.33 3.86 13.83
CA LEU A 35 -14.04 4.01 13.17
C LEU A 35 -13.84 5.42 12.64
N HIS A 36 -14.85 6.02 12.01
CA HIS A 36 -14.79 7.42 11.57
C HIS A 36 -14.54 8.39 12.72
N GLU A 37 -15.19 8.17 13.85
CA GLU A 37 -15.00 8.99 15.07
C GLU A 37 -13.59 8.84 15.66
N ASN A 38 -12.90 7.75 15.37
CA ASN A 38 -11.55 7.45 15.87
C ASN A 38 -10.46 7.58 14.81
N TRP A 39 -10.72 8.28 13.71
CA TRP A 39 -9.77 8.45 12.61
C TRP A 39 -8.38 8.88 13.09
N ASP A 40 -8.31 9.95 13.89
CA ASP A 40 -7.03 10.51 14.34
C ASP A 40 -6.25 9.52 15.21
N LEU A 41 -6.93 8.80 16.08
CA LEU A 41 -6.33 7.75 16.90
C LEU A 41 -5.78 6.62 16.02
N ILE A 42 -6.58 6.16 15.06
CA ILE A 42 -6.20 5.08 14.13
C ILE A 42 -4.95 5.47 13.35
N GLU A 43 -4.93 6.67 12.77
CA GLU A 43 -3.77 7.18 12.02
C GLU A 43 -2.53 7.26 12.92
N LYS A 44 -2.66 7.86 14.09
CA LYS A 44 -1.57 8.03 15.04
C LYS A 44 -0.96 6.68 15.45
N GLU A 45 -1.79 5.71 15.81
CA GLU A 45 -1.33 4.41 16.25
C GLU A 45 -0.75 3.58 15.09
N TRP A 46 -1.32 3.70 13.89
CA TRP A 46 -0.78 3.02 12.72
C TRP A 46 0.61 3.54 12.33
N LEU A 47 0.80 4.86 12.42
CA LEU A 47 2.11 5.49 12.14
C LEU A 47 3.20 5.04 13.12
N LYS A 48 2.84 4.66 14.35
CA LYS A 48 3.78 4.10 15.33
C LYS A 48 4.22 2.68 14.95
N SER A 49 3.36 1.92 14.27
CA SER A 49 3.61 0.52 13.89
C SER A 49 3.19 0.28 12.45
N PRO A 50 3.92 0.86 11.47
CA PRO A 50 3.50 0.85 10.07
C PRO A 50 3.54 -0.53 9.42
N ASP A 51 4.20 -1.50 10.03
CA ASP A 51 4.22 -2.89 9.54
C ASP A 51 2.93 -3.64 9.85
N GLN A 52 2.10 -3.13 10.75
CA GLN A 52 0.80 -3.70 11.10
C GLN A 52 -0.18 -3.58 9.92
N ARG A 53 -0.97 -4.63 9.70
CA ARG A 53 -2.10 -4.56 8.77
C ARG A 53 -3.23 -3.77 9.40
N PHE A 54 -4.06 -3.15 8.58
CA PHE A 54 -5.20 -2.35 9.06
C PHE A 54 -6.13 -3.15 9.98
N GLY A 55 -6.47 -4.39 9.58
CA GLY A 55 -7.32 -5.26 10.42
C GLY A 55 -6.69 -5.60 11.76
N GLN A 56 -5.38 -5.84 11.80
CA GLN A 56 -4.64 -6.08 13.04
C GLN A 56 -4.67 -4.87 13.96
N LEU A 57 -4.46 -3.69 13.39
CA LEU A 57 -4.51 -2.43 14.14
C LEU A 57 -5.87 -2.22 14.79
N LEU A 58 -6.95 -2.36 14.01
CA LEU A 58 -8.32 -2.19 14.53
C LEU A 58 -8.62 -3.16 15.67
N SER A 59 -8.16 -4.41 15.51
CA SER A 59 -8.34 -5.45 16.53
C SER A 59 -7.57 -5.12 17.80
N ASN A 60 -6.32 -4.69 17.65
CA ASN A 60 -5.46 -4.33 18.80
C ASN A 60 -5.98 -3.10 19.55
N LEU A 61 -6.66 -2.19 18.85
CA LEU A 61 -7.29 -1.01 19.46
C LEU A 61 -8.68 -1.31 20.04
N GLY A 62 -9.19 -2.54 19.88
CA GLY A 62 -10.53 -2.89 20.36
C GLY A 62 -11.66 -2.21 19.60
N LEU A 63 -11.43 -1.82 18.34
CA LEU A 63 -12.37 -1.05 17.53
C LEU A 63 -13.24 -1.93 16.64
N VAL A 64 -13.09 -3.24 16.68
CA VAL A 64 -13.92 -4.21 15.93
C VAL A 64 -14.24 -5.41 16.82
N PRO A 65 -15.41 -6.04 16.64
CA PRO A 65 -15.76 -7.24 17.39
C PRO A 65 -14.94 -8.46 16.95
N LYS A 66 -14.90 -9.49 17.78
CA LYS A 66 -14.05 -10.67 17.58
C LYS A 66 -14.33 -11.42 16.28
N ASP A 67 -15.57 -11.56 15.89
CA ASP A 67 -15.96 -12.24 14.65
C ASP A 67 -15.43 -11.52 13.41
N ILE A 68 -15.47 -10.20 13.40
CA ILE A 68 -14.88 -9.38 12.33
C ILE A 68 -13.35 -9.47 12.38
N LYS A 69 -12.76 -9.49 13.59
CA LYS A 69 -11.31 -9.63 13.77
C LYS A 69 -10.77 -10.82 13.01
N ASP A 70 -11.37 -12.00 13.15
CA ASP A 70 -10.91 -13.23 12.50
C ASP A 70 -10.94 -13.09 10.96
N TYR A 71 -11.91 -12.37 10.44
CA TYR A 71 -12.06 -12.13 9.00
C TYR A 71 -11.00 -11.17 8.44
N ILE A 72 -10.72 -10.06 9.11
CA ILE A 72 -9.88 -8.98 8.57
C ILE A 72 -8.41 -9.07 8.96
N TRP A 73 -8.05 -9.93 9.91
CA TRP A 73 -6.70 -10.00 10.50
C TRP A 73 -5.58 -10.16 9.48
N ASN A 74 -5.80 -10.99 8.46
CA ASN A 74 -4.78 -11.33 7.45
C ASN A 74 -4.92 -10.54 6.14
N ILE A 75 -5.85 -9.58 6.06
CA ILE A 75 -6.02 -8.80 4.83
C ILE A 75 -4.88 -7.78 4.71
N GLU A 76 -4.17 -7.83 3.57
CA GLU A 76 -3.27 -6.78 3.14
C GLU A 76 -4.12 -5.68 2.51
N GLU A 77 -4.31 -4.56 3.19
CA GLU A 77 -5.28 -3.52 2.84
C GLU A 77 -5.03 -2.89 1.47
N ASP A 78 -3.77 -2.66 1.10
CA ASP A 78 -3.45 -2.09 -0.21
C ASP A 78 -3.74 -3.07 -1.35
N ASP A 79 -3.36 -4.34 -1.21
CA ASP A 79 -3.67 -5.37 -2.20
C ASP A 79 -5.18 -5.60 -2.31
N TRP A 80 -5.89 -5.58 -1.19
CA TRP A 80 -7.34 -5.68 -1.15
C TRP A 80 -8.02 -4.54 -1.90
N LEU A 81 -7.56 -3.30 -1.70
CA LEU A 81 -8.08 -2.11 -2.39
C LEU A 81 -7.89 -2.21 -3.90
N ILE A 82 -6.72 -2.66 -4.35
CA ILE A 82 -6.41 -2.85 -5.77
C ILE A 82 -7.30 -3.95 -6.36
N LYS A 83 -7.34 -5.10 -5.72
CA LYS A 83 -8.10 -6.27 -6.19
C LYS A 83 -9.59 -5.98 -6.34
N ASN A 84 -10.15 -5.16 -5.46
CA ASN A 84 -11.57 -4.80 -5.48
C ASN A 84 -11.88 -3.57 -6.34
N GLY A 85 -10.89 -3.04 -7.07
CA GLY A 85 -11.09 -1.97 -8.03
C GLY A 85 -11.24 -0.58 -7.43
N TYR A 86 -10.86 -0.38 -6.17
CA TYR A 86 -10.97 0.92 -5.49
C TYR A 86 -9.81 1.86 -5.78
N CYS A 87 -8.70 1.34 -6.25
CA CYS A 87 -7.55 2.13 -6.72
C CYS A 87 -6.68 1.31 -7.66
N ASN A 88 -5.78 1.99 -8.37
CA ASN A 88 -4.78 1.34 -9.20
C ASN A 88 -3.48 1.16 -8.42
N ILE A 89 -2.63 0.22 -8.88
CA ILE A 89 -1.36 -0.08 -8.23
C ILE A 89 -0.48 1.16 -8.08
N GLU A 90 -0.43 2.01 -9.10
CA GLU A 90 0.40 3.22 -9.13
C GLU A 90 -0.03 4.29 -8.12
N ASP A 91 -1.26 4.22 -7.62
CA ASP A 91 -1.81 5.19 -6.68
C ASP A 91 -1.47 4.87 -5.21
N ILE A 92 -1.05 3.64 -4.92
CA ILE A 92 -0.88 3.19 -3.54
C ILE A 92 0.44 2.45 -3.28
N LYS A 93 1.07 1.88 -4.30
CA LYS A 93 2.33 1.15 -4.16
C LYS A 93 3.52 2.09 -4.35
N PHE A 94 4.58 1.81 -3.61
CA PHE A 94 5.82 2.60 -3.59
C PHE A 94 7.00 1.77 -4.07
N TRP A 95 7.98 2.46 -4.65
CA TRP A 95 9.29 1.90 -4.97
C TRP A 95 10.34 2.48 -4.03
N GLY A 96 11.17 1.62 -3.45
CA GLY A 96 12.27 2.03 -2.58
C GLY A 96 13.52 2.38 -3.36
N ILE A 97 14.04 3.58 -3.16
CA ILE A 97 15.25 4.07 -3.82
C ILE A 97 16.39 4.09 -2.78
N ASN A 98 17.42 3.26 -3.01
CA ASN A 98 18.53 3.07 -2.09
C ASN A 98 19.81 3.82 -2.48
N TYR A 99 19.87 4.39 -3.68
CA TYR A 99 21.05 5.07 -4.21
C TYR A 99 20.72 6.46 -4.71
N TYR A 100 21.68 7.39 -4.57
CA TYR A 100 21.63 8.69 -5.23
C TYR A 100 21.97 8.55 -6.72
N LYS A 101 21.67 9.59 -7.52
CA LYS A 101 21.99 9.60 -8.96
C LYS A 101 23.48 9.40 -9.25
N ASN A 102 24.36 9.80 -8.32
CA ASN A 102 25.82 9.62 -8.45
C ASN A 102 26.30 8.22 -8.07
N GLY A 103 25.40 7.29 -7.76
CA GLY A 103 25.73 5.91 -7.38
C GLY A 103 26.05 5.72 -5.90
N LYS A 104 26.09 6.77 -5.11
CA LYS A 104 26.34 6.68 -3.66
C LYS A 104 25.12 6.10 -2.95
N GLN A 105 25.35 5.15 -2.03
CA GLN A 105 24.28 4.54 -1.25
C GLN A 105 23.67 5.54 -0.26
N ARG A 106 22.34 5.53 -0.18
CA ARG A 106 21.60 6.32 0.80
C ARG A 106 21.69 5.69 2.18
N LYS A 107 21.70 6.50 3.22
CA LYS A 107 21.61 6.03 4.62
C LYS A 107 20.23 5.45 4.90
N THR A 108 19.18 6.02 4.30
CA THR A 108 17.80 5.56 4.43
C THR A 108 17.16 5.43 3.05
N THR A 109 16.28 4.44 2.89
CA THR A 109 15.53 4.26 1.64
C THR A 109 14.55 5.42 1.42
N LYS A 110 14.60 6.02 0.23
CA LYS A 110 13.60 6.99 -0.20
C LYS A 110 12.49 6.26 -0.93
N PHE A 111 11.25 6.44 -0.51
CA PHE A 111 10.10 5.82 -1.14
C PHE A 111 9.40 6.81 -2.07
N LYS A 112 9.04 6.34 -3.27
CA LYS A 112 8.34 7.13 -4.28
C LYS A 112 7.17 6.31 -4.83
N LEU A 113 5.98 6.94 -4.94
CA LEU A 113 4.83 6.27 -5.54
C LEU A 113 5.16 5.82 -6.97
N LEU A 114 4.64 4.66 -7.38
CA LEU A 114 4.89 4.13 -8.72
C LEU A 114 4.50 5.14 -9.81
N LYS A 115 3.38 5.83 -9.64
CA LYS A 115 2.93 6.84 -10.61
C LYS A 115 3.91 8.00 -10.80
N ASN A 116 4.76 8.26 -9.80
CA ASN A 116 5.73 9.36 -9.81
C ASN A 116 7.11 8.93 -10.34
N LEU A 117 7.29 7.65 -10.68
CA LEU A 117 8.51 7.18 -11.34
C LEU A 117 8.47 7.60 -12.80
N ASP A 118 9.56 8.20 -13.29
CA ASP A 118 9.68 8.50 -14.72
C ASP A 118 10.07 7.25 -15.53
N VAL A 119 9.87 7.31 -16.84
CA VAL A 119 10.10 6.17 -17.74
C VAL A 119 11.56 5.73 -17.72
N ASP A 120 12.50 6.67 -17.67
CA ASP A 120 13.93 6.34 -17.64
C ASP A 120 14.32 5.60 -16.37
N HIS A 121 13.77 6.01 -15.23
CA HIS A 121 13.99 5.31 -13.96
C HIS A 121 13.44 3.87 -14.04
N ILE A 122 12.23 3.70 -14.59
CA ILE A 122 11.61 2.39 -14.76
C ILE A 122 12.45 1.49 -15.66
N LYS A 123 12.95 2.00 -16.79
CA LYS A 123 13.84 1.26 -17.68
C LYS A 123 15.11 0.81 -16.96
N ASN A 124 15.67 1.67 -16.11
CA ASN A 124 16.85 1.34 -15.32
C ASN A 124 16.58 0.25 -14.29
N ILE A 125 15.40 0.26 -13.67
CA ILE A 125 14.98 -0.80 -12.74
C ILE A 125 14.94 -2.15 -13.48
N ILE A 126 14.25 -2.21 -14.59
CA ILE A 126 14.12 -3.45 -15.38
C ILE A 126 15.49 -3.95 -15.82
N LYS A 127 16.32 -3.06 -16.35
CA LYS A 127 17.67 -3.39 -16.79
C LYS A 127 18.52 -3.97 -15.65
N PHE A 128 18.43 -3.37 -14.47
CA PHE A 128 19.15 -3.86 -13.29
C PHE A 128 18.78 -5.32 -12.97
N PHE A 129 17.48 -5.64 -12.96
CA PHE A 129 17.01 -7.00 -12.70
C PHE A 129 17.39 -7.98 -13.82
N GLU A 130 17.35 -7.54 -15.07
CA GLU A 130 17.79 -8.35 -16.21
C GLU A 130 19.29 -8.65 -16.14
N ASP A 131 20.12 -7.64 -15.90
CA ASP A 131 21.58 -7.77 -15.81
C ASP A 131 22.01 -8.72 -14.68
N GLN A 132 21.24 -8.76 -13.60
CA GLN A 132 21.47 -9.67 -12.48
C GLN A 132 20.79 -11.03 -12.65
N ASN A 133 20.13 -11.27 -13.78
CA ASN A 133 19.33 -12.47 -14.03
C ASN A 133 18.30 -12.73 -12.92
N MET A 134 17.67 -11.65 -12.44
CA MET A 134 16.72 -11.67 -11.31
C MET A 134 15.33 -11.13 -11.68
N LEU A 135 15.02 -11.00 -12.97
CA LEU A 135 13.72 -10.43 -13.40
C LEU A 135 12.53 -11.21 -12.80
N HIS A 136 12.68 -12.52 -12.63
CA HIS A 136 11.66 -13.38 -12.00
C HIS A 136 11.42 -13.05 -10.52
N LYS A 137 12.33 -12.31 -9.86
CA LYS A 137 12.17 -11.86 -8.46
C LYS A 137 11.44 -10.53 -8.34
N LEU A 138 11.29 -9.81 -9.45
CA LEU A 138 10.51 -8.58 -9.46
C LEU A 138 9.03 -8.96 -9.37
N ASN A 139 8.29 -8.26 -8.50
CA ASN A 139 6.86 -8.49 -8.34
C ASN A 139 6.16 -8.39 -9.71
N LYS A 140 5.38 -9.40 -10.05
CA LYS A 140 4.71 -9.51 -11.35
C LYS A 140 3.82 -8.31 -11.66
N ASP A 141 3.07 -7.83 -10.69
CA ASP A 141 2.16 -6.70 -10.87
C ASP A 141 2.93 -5.40 -11.11
N TYR A 142 4.09 -5.24 -10.47
CA TYR A 142 4.98 -4.11 -10.71
C TYR A 142 5.57 -4.17 -12.12
N LEU A 143 6.04 -5.33 -12.54
CA LEU A 143 6.60 -5.52 -13.88
C LEU A 143 5.56 -5.23 -14.96
N GLU A 144 4.33 -5.68 -14.79
CA GLU A 144 3.22 -5.41 -15.70
C GLU A 144 2.95 -3.91 -15.82
N TYR A 145 2.89 -3.22 -14.68
CA TYR A 145 2.74 -1.76 -14.65
C TYR A 145 3.90 -1.05 -15.34
N PHE A 146 5.13 -1.46 -15.06
CA PHE A 146 6.33 -0.87 -15.67
C PHE A 146 6.33 -1.01 -17.17
N ASN A 147 6.03 -2.20 -17.69
CA ASN A 147 5.96 -2.45 -19.13
C ASN A 147 4.87 -1.61 -19.79
N LYS A 148 3.72 -1.50 -19.18
CA LYS A 148 2.63 -0.65 -19.65
C LYS A 148 3.07 0.82 -19.74
N LYS A 149 3.70 1.33 -18.70
CA LYS A 149 4.13 2.74 -18.65
C LYS A 149 5.20 3.03 -19.71
N ILE A 150 6.13 2.11 -19.94
CA ILE A 150 7.13 2.24 -21.01
C ILE A 150 6.44 2.28 -22.38
N ASN A 151 5.48 1.40 -22.63
CA ASN A 151 4.76 1.34 -23.90
C ASN A 151 3.90 2.59 -24.13
N ASP A 152 3.25 3.10 -23.09
CA ASP A 152 2.42 4.32 -23.17
C ASP A 152 3.29 5.58 -23.38
N GLY A 153 4.55 5.55 -22.99
CA GLY A 153 5.51 6.66 -23.15
C GLY A 153 6.18 6.71 -24.53
N LYS A 154 5.87 5.76 -25.40
CA LYS A 154 6.33 5.76 -26.80
C LYS A 154 5.34 6.57 -27.64
#